data_7b03890198ca3d2a47fc680b8e4085ce
#
_entry.id   7b03890198ca3d2a47fc680b8e4085ce
#
_cell.length_a   1.000
_cell.length_b   1.000
_cell.length_c   1.000
_cell.angle_alpha   90.00
_cell.angle_beta   90.00
_cell.angle_gamma   90.00
#
_symmetry.space_group_name_H-M   'P 1'
#
loop_
_entity.id
_entity.type
_entity.pdbx_description
1 polymer ?
#
loop_
_entity_poly.entity_id
_entity_poly.type
_entity_poly.pdbx_seq_one_letter_code
_entity_poly.pdbx_strand_id
1 'polypeptide(L)'
;DVYKRQIQCIGALEGEEKPREPDEGGLINYIFRVSNGKQSVIVKQGRSASRKNDKIVLPIWRNRQEYETLRLRHAIVPQYTPETYYVDWENAIFLMEDVSDLAQVRKLLCSGVMLPRLAEQVGEFVAASTFYCSEFYLEADLFRRLSARFRNSDMRSIMEDWVFLRDAPY
;
A
#
# COMPACT_ATOMS: atom_id res chain seq x y z
N ASP A 1 -28.86 -16.24 -14.17
CA ASP A 1 -28.35 -14.87 -14.14
C ASP A 1 -27.31 -14.72 -13.06
N VAL A 2 -26.22 -15.39 -13.30
CA VAL A 2 -25.13 -15.52 -12.37
C VAL A 2 -24.12 -14.42 -12.69
N TYR A 3 -23.84 -13.57 -11.71
CA TYR A 3 -22.68 -12.64 -11.68
C TYR A 3 -22.83 -11.31 -12.41
N LYS A 4 -23.64 -10.42 -11.92
CA LYS A 4 -23.38 -8.99 -12.06
C LYS A 4 -22.19 -8.66 -11.15
N ARG A 5 -21.00 -8.80 -11.66
CA ARG A 5 -19.78 -8.33 -11.00
C ARG A 5 -19.66 -6.85 -11.26
N GLN A 6 -19.61 -6.07 -10.22
CA GLN A 6 -19.35 -4.64 -10.34
C GLN A 6 -17.84 -4.42 -10.14
N ILE A 7 -17.17 -3.86 -11.14
CA ILE A 7 -15.78 -3.41 -11.05
C ILE A 7 -15.81 -1.90 -10.95
N GLN A 8 -15.30 -1.37 -9.87
CA GLN A 8 -15.16 0.06 -9.65
C GLN A 8 -13.67 0.40 -9.58
N CYS A 9 -13.20 1.28 -10.43
CA CYS A 9 -11.87 1.85 -10.27
C CYS A 9 -11.92 2.89 -9.13
N ILE A 10 -11.17 2.64 -8.08
CA ILE A 10 -11.02 3.52 -6.93
C ILE A 10 -9.64 4.19 -6.89
N GLY A 11 -8.83 3.93 -7.91
CA GLY A 11 -7.54 4.53 -8.16
C GLY A 11 -7.51 5.18 -9.55
N ALA A 12 -6.31 5.44 -10.03
CA ALA A 12 -6.09 6.11 -11.28
C ALA A 12 -6.38 5.25 -12.50
N LEU A 13 -7.30 5.65 -13.35
CA LEU A 13 -7.38 5.21 -14.74
C LEU A 13 -6.61 6.19 -15.65
N GLU A 14 -5.94 5.65 -16.68
CA GLU A 14 -5.46 6.46 -17.79
C GLU A 14 -6.66 6.90 -18.63
N GLY A 15 -6.72 8.20 -18.96
CA GLY A 15 -7.68 8.75 -19.92
C GLY A 15 -8.92 9.43 -19.35
N GLU A 16 -9.16 9.44 -18.05
CA GLU A 16 -10.24 10.23 -17.48
C GLU A 16 -9.72 11.55 -16.88
N GLU A 17 -9.91 12.64 -17.61
CA GLU A 17 -9.83 14.02 -17.08
C GLU A 17 -11.06 14.33 -16.20
N LYS A 18 -11.20 13.69 -15.06
CA LYS A 18 -12.10 14.19 -14.02
C LYS A 18 -11.32 15.13 -13.10
N PRO A 19 -11.90 16.29 -12.75
CA PRO A 19 -11.33 17.13 -11.71
C PRO A 19 -11.27 16.28 -10.43
N ARG A 20 -10.03 16.05 -9.96
CA ARG A 20 -9.78 15.21 -8.81
C ARG A 20 -9.82 16.03 -7.55
N GLU A 21 -10.49 15.52 -6.55
CA GLU A 21 -10.14 15.93 -5.19
C GLU A 21 -8.66 15.56 -4.95
N PRO A 22 -7.89 16.41 -4.25
CA PRO A 22 -6.44 16.25 -4.07
C PRO A 22 -6.01 14.91 -3.50
N ASP A 23 -6.94 14.12 -2.98
CA ASP A 23 -6.74 12.91 -2.19
C ASP A 23 -7.20 11.61 -2.87
N GLU A 24 -7.72 11.66 -4.09
CA GLU A 24 -8.22 10.46 -4.76
C GLU A 24 -7.15 9.75 -5.59
N GLY A 25 -6.81 8.53 -5.12
CA GLY A 25 -6.16 7.50 -5.89
C GLY A 25 -4.63 7.45 -5.79
N GLY A 26 -4.11 6.25 -5.85
CA GLY A 26 -2.68 5.96 -5.79
C GLY A 26 -1.90 6.59 -6.93
N LEU A 27 -0.74 7.16 -6.62
CA LEU A 27 0.14 7.80 -7.60
C LEU A 27 0.95 6.79 -8.42
N ILE A 28 1.06 5.57 -7.94
CA ILE A 28 2.03 4.58 -8.42
C ILE A 28 1.42 3.22 -8.79
N ASN A 29 0.17 2.95 -8.44
CA ASN A 29 -0.54 1.72 -8.77
C ASN A 29 -1.92 2.02 -9.34
N TYR A 30 -2.42 1.10 -10.18
CA TYR A 30 -3.85 1.00 -10.44
C TYR A 30 -4.51 0.29 -9.27
N ILE A 31 -5.65 0.80 -8.81
CA ILE A 31 -6.39 0.21 -7.70
C ILE A 31 -7.85 0.06 -8.12
N PHE A 32 -8.34 -1.17 -8.07
CA PHE A 32 -9.72 -1.50 -8.43
C PHE A 32 -10.42 -2.17 -7.25
N ARG A 33 -11.69 -1.87 -7.07
CA ARG A 33 -12.59 -2.67 -6.24
C ARG A 33 -13.37 -3.60 -7.12
N VAL A 34 -13.34 -4.89 -6.81
CA VAL A 34 -14.16 -5.90 -7.48
C VAL A 34 -15.17 -6.43 -6.48
N SER A 35 -16.46 -6.34 -6.81
CA SER A 35 -17.55 -6.77 -5.94
C SER A 35 -18.55 -7.64 -6.67
N ASN A 36 -19.14 -8.58 -5.95
CA ASN A 36 -20.29 -9.38 -6.40
C ASN A 36 -21.60 -8.96 -5.74
N GLY A 37 -21.62 -7.81 -5.06
CA GLY A 37 -22.76 -7.29 -4.31
C GLY A 37 -22.90 -7.81 -2.87
N LYS A 38 -22.13 -8.86 -2.49
CA LYS A 38 -22.09 -9.40 -1.12
C LYS A 38 -20.70 -9.27 -0.51
N GLN A 39 -19.69 -9.43 -1.32
CA GLN A 39 -18.28 -9.37 -0.92
C GLN A 39 -17.51 -8.52 -1.92
N SER A 40 -16.44 -7.89 -1.47
CA SER A 40 -15.55 -7.12 -2.30
C SER A 40 -14.09 -7.40 -1.96
N VAL A 41 -13.23 -7.19 -2.95
CA VAL A 41 -11.77 -7.28 -2.81
C VAL A 41 -11.13 -6.10 -3.51
N ILE A 42 -9.97 -5.71 -3.05
CA ILE A 42 -9.12 -4.72 -3.70
C ILE A 42 -8.10 -5.43 -4.59
N VAL A 43 -8.02 -5.00 -5.84
CA VAL A 43 -7.02 -5.42 -6.82
C VAL A 43 -6.03 -4.29 -6.99
N LYS A 44 -4.76 -4.54 -6.70
CA LYS A 44 -3.66 -3.61 -6.95
C LYS A 44 -2.78 -4.10 -8.07
N GLN A 45 -2.57 -3.24 -9.09
CA GLN A 45 -1.66 -3.51 -10.20
C GLN A 45 -0.54 -2.49 -10.24
N GLY A 46 0.70 -2.97 -10.34
CA GLY A 46 1.89 -2.13 -10.44
C GLY A 46 1.94 -1.36 -11.75
N ARG A 47 2.36 -0.11 -11.70
CA ARG A 47 2.67 0.73 -12.88
C ARG A 47 4.17 0.87 -13.05
N SER A 48 4.61 1.03 -14.29
CA SER A 48 6.02 1.29 -14.63
C SER A 48 6.42 2.78 -14.53
N ALA A 49 5.45 3.67 -14.33
CA ALA A 49 5.68 5.11 -14.21
C ALA A 49 4.72 5.76 -13.21
N SER A 50 5.13 6.91 -12.68
CA SER A 50 4.27 7.74 -11.83
C SER A 50 3.17 8.42 -12.65
N ARG A 51 1.98 8.60 -12.05
CA ARG A 51 0.87 9.34 -12.69
C ARG A 51 1.12 10.83 -12.86
N LYS A 52 1.85 11.43 -11.93
CA LYS A 52 2.12 12.87 -11.97
C LYS A 52 3.23 13.23 -12.93
N ASN A 53 4.13 12.30 -13.19
CA ASN A 53 5.27 12.52 -14.05
C ASN A 53 5.72 11.17 -14.64
N ASP A 54 5.39 10.93 -15.89
CA ASP A 54 5.72 9.70 -16.63
C ASP A 54 7.23 9.51 -16.84
N LYS A 55 8.03 10.59 -16.70
CA LYS A 55 9.51 10.49 -16.71
C LYS A 55 10.07 9.78 -15.51
N ILE A 56 9.26 9.62 -14.43
CA ILE A 56 9.66 8.86 -13.25
C ILE A 56 9.33 7.40 -13.48
N VAL A 57 10.34 6.66 -13.89
CA VAL A 57 10.26 5.21 -14.03
C VAL A 57 10.21 4.58 -12.65
N LEU A 58 9.25 3.69 -12.47
CA LEU A 58 9.03 2.97 -11.23
C LEU A 58 9.29 1.47 -11.46
N PRO A 59 10.09 0.81 -10.62
CA PRO A 59 10.28 -0.63 -10.75
C PRO A 59 8.98 -1.36 -10.45
N ILE A 60 8.46 -2.13 -11.41
CA ILE A 60 7.19 -2.85 -11.27
C ILE A 60 7.24 -3.88 -10.12
N TRP A 61 8.40 -4.49 -9.90
CA TRP A 61 8.61 -5.47 -8.83
C TRP A 61 8.37 -4.90 -7.41
N ARG A 62 8.29 -3.58 -7.20
CA ARG A 62 7.92 -2.97 -5.93
C ARG A 62 6.55 -3.44 -5.43
N ASN A 63 5.65 -3.79 -6.36
CA ASN A 63 4.33 -4.33 -6.04
C ASN A 63 4.43 -5.66 -5.30
N ARG A 64 5.44 -6.47 -5.63
CA ARG A 64 5.78 -7.68 -4.88
C ARG A 64 6.29 -7.36 -3.48
N GLN A 65 7.12 -6.32 -3.34
CA GLN A 65 7.59 -5.88 -2.02
C GLN A 65 6.43 -5.42 -1.13
N GLU A 66 5.48 -4.69 -1.70
CA GLU A 66 4.26 -4.28 -0.99
C GLU A 66 3.47 -5.50 -0.49
N TYR A 67 3.19 -6.44 -1.37
CA TYR A 67 2.47 -7.67 -1.03
C TYR A 67 3.18 -8.48 0.08
N GLU A 68 4.47 -8.72 -0.07
CA GLU A 68 5.24 -9.50 0.90
C GLU A 68 5.32 -8.79 2.26
N THR A 69 5.42 -7.45 2.26
CA THR A 69 5.39 -6.65 3.49
C THR A 69 4.03 -6.73 4.17
N LEU A 70 2.94 -6.66 3.42
CA LEU A 70 1.59 -6.82 3.98
C LEU A 70 1.42 -8.20 4.60
N ARG A 71 1.85 -9.26 3.92
CA ARG A 71 1.79 -10.62 4.46
C ARG A 71 2.60 -10.78 5.75
N LEU A 72 3.81 -10.26 5.78
CA LEU A 72 4.66 -10.33 6.97
C LEU A 72 4.01 -9.60 8.15
N ARG A 73 3.51 -8.38 7.90
CA ARG A 73 2.84 -7.59 8.93
C ARG A 73 1.52 -8.21 9.39
N HIS A 74 0.73 -8.77 8.46
CA HIS A 74 -0.51 -9.46 8.82
C HIS A 74 -0.24 -10.68 9.71
N ALA A 75 0.85 -11.40 9.49
CA ALA A 75 1.25 -12.50 10.38
C ALA A 75 1.63 -12.05 11.79
N ILE A 76 2.04 -10.79 11.97
CA ILE A 76 2.46 -10.23 13.27
C ILE A 76 1.32 -9.46 13.95
N VAL A 77 0.62 -8.63 13.20
CA VAL A 77 -0.42 -7.70 13.68
C VAL A 77 -1.65 -7.71 12.76
N PRO A 78 -2.37 -8.86 12.69
CA PRO A 78 -3.50 -9.02 11.77
C PRO A 78 -4.61 -7.99 11.98
N GLN A 79 -4.81 -7.51 13.20
CA GLN A 79 -5.82 -6.51 13.54
C GLN A 79 -5.54 -5.12 12.93
N TYR A 80 -4.32 -4.88 12.45
CA TYR A 80 -3.90 -3.59 11.87
C TYR A 80 -3.50 -3.66 10.41
N THR A 81 -3.56 -4.84 9.79
CA THR A 81 -3.06 -5.03 8.43
C THR A 81 -4.04 -5.85 7.61
N PRO A 82 -4.45 -5.39 6.43
CA PRO A 82 -5.37 -6.13 5.58
C PRO A 82 -4.77 -7.48 5.15
N GLU A 83 -5.64 -8.47 5.03
CA GLU A 83 -5.29 -9.78 4.50
C GLU A 83 -5.00 -9.69 3.00
N THR A 84 -4.07 -10.52 2.52
CA THR A 84 -3.75 -10.64 1.09
C THR A 84 -4.14 -12.04 0.61
N TYR A 85 -4.82 -12.14 -0.55
CA TYR A 85 -5.45 -13.38 -1.01
C TYR A 85 -4.72 -14.06 -2.16
N TYR A 86 -4.37 -13.29 -3.19
CA TYR A 86 -3.85 -13.85 -4.45
C TYR A 86 -2.82 -12.94 -5.09
N VAL A 87 -1.93 -13.53 -5.88
CA VAL A 87 -0.93 -12.81 -6.67
C VAL A 87 -0.82 -13.36 -8.08
N ASP A 88 -0.53 -12.45 -9.01
CA ASP A 88 -0.11 -12.73 -10.37
C ASP A 88 1.10 -11.82 -10.67
N TRP A 89 2.29 -12.41 -10.60
CA TRP A 89 3.53 -11.63 -10.79
C TRP A 89 3.82 -11.30 -12.25
N GLU A 90 3.26 -12.05 -13.20
CA GLU A 90 3.42 -11.76 -14.63
C GLU A 90 2.75 -10.43 -14.99
N ASN A 91 1.59 -10.17 -14.38
CA ASN A 91 0.83 -8.95 -14.57
C ASN A 91 1.04 -7.91 -13.45
N ALA A 92 1.95 -8.16 -12.52
CA ALA A 92 2.21 -7.34 -11.35
C ALA A 92 0.94 -7.01 -10.54
N ILE A 93 0.08 -8.02 -10.33
CA ILE A 93 -1.21 -7.88 -9.63
C ILE A 93 -1.17 -8.63 -8.31
N PHE A 94 -1.79 -8.05 -7.29
CA PHE A 94 -2.21 -8.79 -6.11
C PHE A 94 -3.60 -8.36 -5.63
N LEU A 95 -4.28 -9.29 -4.94
CA LEU A 95 -5.58 -9.08 -4.33
C LEU A 95 -5.45 -9.00 -2.82
N MET A 96 -6.21 -8.09 -2.22
CA MET A 96 -6.23 -7.91 -0.77
C MET A 96 -7.64 -7.59 -0.28
N GLU A 97 -7.80 -7.63 1.03
CA GLU A 97 -9.01 -7.27 1.73
C GLU A 97 -9.46 -5.84 1.39
N ASP A 98 -10.77 -5.69 1.22
CA ASP A 98 -11.41 -4.38 1.07
C ASP A 98 -11.79 -3.84 2.46
N VAL A 99 -11.04 -2.84 2.90
CA VAL A 99 -11.23 -2.14 4.16
C VAL A 99 -11.99 -0.82 3.99
N SER A 100 -12.83 -0.73 2.98
CA SER A 100 -13.57 0.51 2.65
C SER A 100 -14.64 0.91 3.67
N ASP A 101 -14.98 0.01 4.58
CA ASP A 101 -15.81 0.29 5.76
C ASP A 101 -15.08 1.11 6.82
N LEU A 102 -13.75 1.19 6.74
CA LEU A 102 -12.93 1.99 7.65
C LEU A 102 -12.74 3.42 7.13
N ALA A 103 -12.80 4.38 8.04
CA ALA A 103 -12.55 5.78 7.72
C ALA A 103 -11.04 6.08 7.66
N GLN A 104 -10.64 6.92 6.72
CA GLN A 104 -9.25 7.36 6.64
C GLN A 104 -8.89 8.29 7.81
N VAL A 105 -7.90 7.92 8.60
CA VAL A 105 -7.41 8.71 9.75
C VAL A 105 -7.08 10.15 9.34
N ARG A 106 -6.41 10.35 8.21
CA ARG A 106 -6.09 11.70 7.71
C ARG A 106 -7.34 12.57 7.55
N LYS A 107 -8.39 12.04 6.92
CA LYS A 107 -9.65 12.80 6.72
C LYS A 107 -10.29 13.15 8.06
N LEU A 108 -10.31 12.21 8.99
CA LEU A 108 -10.86 12.45 10.34
C LEU A 108 -10.07 13.54 11.09
N LEU A 109 -8.74 13.47 11.09
CA LEU A 109 -7.91 14.48 11.75
C LEU A 109 -8.05 15.86 11.10
N CYS A 110 -8.08 15.94 9.77
CA CYS A 110 -8.32 17.20 9.05
C CYS A 110 -9.72 17.79 9.34
N SER A 111 -10.69 16.95 9.68
CA SER A 111 -12.03 17.39 10.11
C SER A 111 -12.12 17.72 11.60
N GLY A 112 -11.01 17.70 12.33
CA GLY A 112 -10.97 18.00 13.75
C GLY A 112 -11.51 16.88 14.67
N VAL A 113 -11.68 15.66 14.13
CA VAL A 113 -12.14 14.51 14.92
C VAL A 113 -11.01 14.04 15.83
N MET A 114 -11.28 13.98 17.12
CA MET A 114 -10.36 13.42 18.10
C MET A 114 -10.42 11.88 18.07
N LEU A 115 -9.26 11.25 18.02
CA LEU A 115 -9.09 9.80 18.01
C LEU A 115 -8.28 9.36 19.24
N PRO A 116 -8.93 9.16 20.41
CA PRO A 116 -8.25 9.00 21.70
C PRO A 116 -7.25 7.84 21.76
N ARG A 117 -7.54 6.75 21.01
CA ARG A 117 -6.70 5.55 20.99
C ARG A 117 -5.69 5.49 19.84
N LEU A 118 -5.66 6.51 18.98
CA LEU A 118 -4.81 6.47 17.79
C LEU A 118 -3.33 6.30 18.13
N ALA A 119 -2.83 7.06 19.09
CA ALA A 119 -1.42 6.99 19.50
C ALA A 119 -1.06 5.61 20.07
N GLU A 120 -1.93 5.03 20.89
CA GLU A 120 -1.77 3.68 21.43
C GLU A 120 -1.71 2.63 20.31
N GLN A 121 -2.69 2.65 19.41
CA GLN A 121 -2.79 1.69 18.31
C GLN A 121 -1.62 1.79 17.31
N VAL A 122 -1.23 3.02 16.97
CA VAL A 122 -0.05 3.24 16.12
C VAL A 122 1.23 2.80 16.82
N GLY A 123 1.36 3.08 18.12
CA GLY A 123 2.49 2.64 18.94
C GLY A 123 2.58 1.12 18.99
N GLU A 124 1.48 0.42 19.23
CA GLU A 124 1.40 -1.04 19.23
C GLU A 124 1.79 -1.63 17.87
N PHE A 125 1.22 -1.10 16.78
CA PHE A 125 1.56 -1.52 15.42
C PHE A 125 3.06 -1.36 15.12
N VAL A 126 3.63 -0.19 15.41
CA VAL A 126 5.05 0.10 15.15
C VAL A 126 5.94 -0.78 16.02
N ALA A 127 5.66 -0.86 17.32
CA ALA A 127 6.45 -1.66 18.26
C ALA A 127 6.48 -3.13 17.86
N ALA A 128 5.31 -3.76 17.64
CA ALA A 128 5.22 -5.15 17.27
C ALA A 128 5.86 -5.43 15.90
N SER A 129 5.51 -4.67 14.86
CA SER A 129 6.03 -4.88 13.51
C SER A 129 7.54 -4.64 13.41
N THR A 130 8.11 -3.78 14.25
CA THR A 130 9.55 -3.54 14.29
C THR A 130 10.27 -4.58 15.13
N PHE A 131 9.78 -4.87 16.33
CA PHE A 131 10.44 -5.81 17.24
C PHE A 131 10.53 -7.22 16.66
N TYR A 132 9.40 -7.78 16.21
CA TYR A 132 9.36 -9.14 15.66
C TYR A 132 10.12 -9.31 14.33
N CYS A 133 10.51 -8.22 13.68
CA CYS A 133 11.38 -8.23 12.49
C CYS A 133 12.83 -7.83 12.79
N SER A 134 13.20 -7.61 14.04
CA SER A 134 14.52 -7.11 14.44
C SER A 134 15.52 -8.22 14.78
N GLU A 135 16.79 -7.85 14.84
CA GLU A 135 17.88 -8.70 15.33
C GLU A 135 17.78 -9.06 16.82
N PHE A 136 16.94 -8.36 17.59
CA PHE A 136 16.67 -8.68 18.99
C PHE A 136 15.74 -9.88 19.16
N TYR A 137 14.93 -10.18 18.14
CA TYR A 137 13.96 -11.26 18.17
C TYR A 137 14.32 -12.43 17.24
N LEU A 138 14.81 -12.12 16.04
CA LEU A 138 15.12 -13.11 15.01
C LEU A 138 16.54 -13.65 15.17
N GLU A 139 16.71 -14.94 14.85
CA GLU A 139 18.03 -15.51 14.65
C GLU A 139 18.82 -14.73 13.57
N ALA A 140 20.13 -14.56 13.79
CA ALA A 140 20.98 -13.69 12.97
C ALA A 140 20.92 -14.00 11.45
N ASP A 141 20.83 -15.29 11.08
CA ASP A 141 20.73 -15.69 9.68
C ASP A 141 19.38 -15.37 9.08
N LEU A 142 18.30 -15.54 9.84
CA LEU A 142 16.96 -15.18 9.40
C LEU A 142 16.83 -13.67 9.25
N PHE A 143 17.32 -12.90 10.21
CA PHE A 143 17.33 -11.45 10.14
C PHE A 143 18.07 -10.94 8.90
N ARG A 144 19.27 -11.47 8.61
CA ARG A 144 20.05 -11.10 7.42
C ARG A 144 19.29 -11.40 6.12
N ARG A 145 18.66 -12.58 6.02
CA ARG A 145 17.87 -12.95 4.83
C ARG A 145 16.65 -12.05 4.64
N LEU A 146 15.90 -11.78 5.71
CA LEU A 146 14.75 -10.88 5.65
C LEU A 146 15.17 -9.45 5.31
N SER A 147 16.21 -8.93 5.95
CA SER A 147 16.74 -7.59 5.66
C SER A 147 17.18 -7.44 4.20
N ALA A 148 17.82 -8.46 3.63
CA ALA A 148 18.19 -8.48 2.22
C ALA A 148 16.96 -8.54 1.30
N ARG A 149 15.97 -9.38 1.63
CA ARG A 149 14.73 -9.56 0.85
C ARG A 149 13.86 -8.32 0.82
N PHE A 150 13.74 -7.62 1.95
CA PHE A 150 12.90 -6.42 2.07
C PHE A 150 13.63 -5.11 1.77
N ARG A 151 14.89 -5.18 1.33
CA ARG A 151 15.61 -4.01 0.86
C ARG A 151 15.00 -3.50 -0.44
N ASN A 152 14.41 -2.31 -0.39
CA ASN A 152 13.77 -1.66 -1.53
C ASN A 152 14.61 -0.44 -1.95
N SER A 153 15.85 -0.69 -2.40
CA SER A 153 16.82 0.35 -2.70
C SER A 153 16.35 1.33 -3.77
N ASP A 154 15.69 0.84 -4.81
CA ASP A 154 15.22 1.68 -5.91
C ASP A 154 14.15 2.68 -5.45
N MET A 155 13.14 2.20 -4.71
CA MET A 155 12.12 3.10 -4.16
C MET A 155 12.69 4.02 -3.10
N ARG A 156 13.64 3.55 -2.31
CA ARG A 156 14.34 4.39 -1.33
C ARG A 156 15.07 5.52 -2.02
N SER A 157 15.87 5.24 -3.05
CA SER A 157 16.60 6.26 -3.82
C SER A 157 15.64 7.27 -4.48
N ILE A 158 14.52 6.80 -5.04
CA ILE A 158 13.48 7.68 -5.59
C ILE A 158 12.91 8.60 -4.51
N MET A 159 12.60 8.07 -3.34
CA MET A 159 12.04 8.86 -2.24
C MET A 159 13.06 9.84 -1.66
N GLU A 160 14.33 9.43 -1.54
CA GLU A 160 15.42 10.32 -1.08
C GLU A 160 15.60 11.47 -2.06
N ASP A 161 15.66 11.21 -3.37
CA ASP A 161 15.76 12.24 -4.39
C ASP A 161 14.57 13.20 -4.37
N TRP A 162 13.36 12.67 -4.27
CA TRP A 162 12.13 13.46 -4.38
C TRP A 162 11.80 14.27 -3.14
N VAL A 163 12.10 13.73 -1.97
CA VAL A 163 11.69 14.34 -0.68
C VAL A 163 12.80 15.23 -0.10
N PHE A 164 14.06 14.84 -0.29
CA PHE A 164 15.17 15.48 0.42
C PHE A 164 16.18 16.19 -0.48
N LEU A 165 16.34 15.76 -1.74
CA LEU A 165 17.42 16.26 -2.59
C LEU A 165 16.95 17.22 -3.69
N ARG A 166 15.68 17.19 -4.07
CA ARG A 166 15.14 18.15 -5.05
C ARG A 166 14.72 19.42 -4.34
N ASP A 167 15.22 20.53 -4.85
CA ASP A 167 14.66 21.83 -4.51
C ASP A 167 13.17 21.82 -4.91
N ALA A 168 12.29 21.90 -3.93
CA ALA A 168 10.88 22.03 -4.22
C ALA A 168 10.67 23.35 -4.97
N PRO A 169 10.13 23.36 -6.18
CA PRO A 169 9.68 24.60 -6.77
C PRO A 169 8.55 25.13 -5.89
N TYR A 170 8.80 26.24 -5.21
CA TYR A 170 7.81 27.01 -4.48
C TYR A 170 6.82 27.67 -5.45
#